data_7784cd2b0a31a939d5d3a4e35aa6f2a1
#
_entry.id   7784cd2b0a31a939d5d3a4e35aa6f2a1
#
_cell.length_a   1.000
_cell.length_b   1.000
_cell.length_c   1.000
_cell.angle_alpha   90.00
_cell.angle_beta   90.00
_cell.angle_gamma   90.00
#
_symmetry.space_group_name_H-M   'P 1'
#
loop_
_entity.id
_entity.type
_entity.pdbx_description
1 polymer ?
#
loop_
_entity_poly.entity_id
_entity_poly.type
_entity_poly.pdbx_seq_one_letter_code
_entity_poly.pdbx_strand_id
1 'polypeptide(L)'
;MLGIDLVIPDVSYLKENISKVKGFVITHGHEDHIGALPYVLKDVNVPVYATKLTTAIIESKLKEHNMLHETKRKVVKYGQSINLGCFRIEFIRTNHSIADASALAIYTPAGVIVHTGDFKVDYTPVFGDPIDLQRFGEIGKKGVLALMCDSTNVLRPGFTMSERTVGKTFDNIFNDNKQSRLIIATFASNVDRVQQIINCAIKYGRKVCVEGRSMVNIINVASELGYLDIPDGTLIETEQMKNYANEQIVLITTGSQGESMAALSRMAANLHRKVTIEPGDTVIFSSTPIPGNEKSVARVINELGMKGAKVIFQDTHVSGHACEEEIKLIYSLVKPKYAVPVHGEYRHLMAQKELAEGLGIDKDDIFVLHSGDVLEMSQEKAEVVDKVQTGAVLVDGLGVGDVGNIVLRDRQNLAENGIIVVVLTLEKYSNQLLAGPDIVSRGFVYVRESEGLMEEARAVIEQAVLDCLDRNVTDWGKIKGTIKDTLSDFLWKKMKRNPVILPIIMEVDD
;
A
#
# COMPACT_ATOMS: atom_id res chain seq x y z
N MET A 1 10.10 4.83 3.73
CA MET A 1 11.54 4.48 3.83
C MET A 1 12.23 4.95 2.56
N LEU A 2 13.45 5.47 2.65
CA LEU A 2 14.15 6.01 1.48
C LEU A 2 14.52 4.90 0.49
N GLY A 3 13.99 4.99 -0.74
CA GLY A 3 14.27 4.07 -1.84
C GLY A 3 13.67 2.66 -1.69
N ILE A 4 12.66 2.49 -0.85
CA ILE A 4 11.90 1.24 -0.76
C ILE A 4 10.59 1.44 -1.48
N ASP A 5 10.32 0.59 -2.46
CA ASP A 5 9.11 0.63 -3.28
C ASP A 5 7.92 -0.01 -2.56
N LEU A 6 8.14 -1.19 -1.97
CA LEU A 6 7.10 -1.98 -1.31
C LEU A 6 7.64 -2.65 -0.04
N VAL A 7 6.71 -3.00 0.83
CA VAL A 7 6.95 -3.85 2.00
C VAL A 7 6.00 -5.03 1.92
N ILE A 8 6.53 -6.24 1.93
CA ILE A 8 5.75 -7.49 1.87
C ILE A 8 5.98 -8.32 3.14
N PRO A 9 5.08 -9.26 3.47
CA PRO A 9 5.26 -10.12 4.63
C PRO A 9 6.39 -11.13 4.44
N ASP A 10 7.06 -11.48 5.53
CA ASP A 10 7.96 -12.65 5.57
C ASP A 10 7.13 -13.93 5.51
N VAL A 11 7.42 -14.77 4.52
CA VAL A 11 6.75 -16.06 4.29
C VAL A 11 7.67 -17.26 4.49
N SER A 12 8.74 -17.09 5.26
CA SER A 12 9.74 -18.16 5.52
C SER A 12 9.08 -19.43 6.06
N TYR A 13 8.11 -19.29 6.97
CA TYR A 13 7.34 -20.44 7.47
C TYR A 13 6.65 -21.25 6.36
N LEU A 14 6.10 -20.58 5.34
CA LEU A 14 5.46 -21.27 4.20
C LEU A 14 6.49 -21.97 3.33
N LYS A 15 7.67 -21.37 3.13
CA LYS A 15 8.78 -21.98 2.37
C LYS A 15 9.28 -23.24 3.05
N GLU A 16 9.48 -23.20 4.35
CA GLU A 16 9.92 -24.37 5.15
C GLU A 16 8.88 -25.48 5.19
N ASN A 17 7.60 -25.13 5.07
CA ASN A 17 6.47 -26.07 5.10
C ASN A 17 5.77 -26.24 3.75
N ILE A 18 6.44 -26.01 2.62
CA ILE A 18 5.84 -25.98 1.28
C ILE A 18 5.03 -27.23 0.94
N SER A 19 5.42 -28.40 1.40
CA SER A 19 4.69 -29.66 1.19
C SER A 19 3.29 -29.69 1.83
N LYS A 20 3.08 -28.90 2.87
CA LYS A 20 1.80 -28.74 3.57
C LYS A 20 0.92 -27.68 2.95
N VAL A 21 1.48 -26.70 2.23
CA VAL A 21 0.73 -25.59 1.62
C VAL A 21 -0.03 -26.11 0.40
N LYS A 22 -1.37 -26.01 0.42
CA LYS A 22 -2.24 -26.54 -0.64
C LYS A 22 -2.78 -25.48 -1.59
N GLY A 23 -2.74 -24.22 -1.19
CA GLY A 23 -3.20 -23.11 -2.00
C GLY A 23 -3.38 -21.84 -1.19
N PHE A 24 -3.50 -20.72 -1.90
CA PHE A 24 -3.94 -19.43 -1.35
C PHE A 24 -5.43 -19.25 -1.63
N VAL A 25 -6.19 -18.85 -0.61
CA VAL A 25 -7.61 -18.55 -0.73
C VAL A 25 -7.78 -17.08 -0.43
N ILE A 26 -8.20 -16.30 -1.42
CA ILE A 26 -8.25 -14.83 -1.36
C ILE A 26 -9.69 -14.37 -1.21
N THR A 27 -9.95 -13.54 -0.22
CA THR A 27 -11.28 -13.01 0.10
C THR A 27 -11.73 -11.93 -0.89
N HIS A 28 -10.81 -11.02 -1.28
CA HIS A 28 -11.10 -9.94 -2.22
C HIS A 28 -9.82 -9.32 -2.82
N GLY A 29 -9.99 -8.41 -3.77
CA GLY A 29 -8.90 -7.92 -4.63
C GLY A 29 -8.25 -6.61 -4.20
N HIS A 30 -8.31 -6.18 -2.93
CA HIS A 30 -7.57 -5.02 -2.47
C HIS A 30 -6.07 -5.29 -2.36
N GLU A 31 -5.27 -4.22 -2.44
CA GLU A 31 -3.82 -4.29 -2.53
C GLU A 31 -3.17 -4.96 -1.33
N ASP A 32 -3.64 -4.69 -0.13
CA ASP A 32 -3.18 -5.27 1.13
C ASP A 32 -3.46 -6.78 1.26
N HIS A 33 -4.36 -7.33 0.42
CA HIS A 33 -4.67 -8.76 0.36
C HIS A 33 -3.99 -9.49 -0.81
N ILE A 34 -3.72 -8.80 -1.93
CA ILE A 34 -3.16 -9.43 -3.15
C ILE A 34 -1.82 -8.86 -3.62
N GLY A 35 -1.40 -7.71 -3.08
CA GLY A 35 -0.22 -7.01 -3.58
C GLY A 35 1.09 -7.78 -3.45
N ALA A 36 1.22 -8.61 -2.40
CA ALA A 36 2.40 -9.43 -2.18
C ALA A 36 2.41 -10.74 -3.01
N LEU A 37 1.28 -11.16 -3.61
CA LEU A 37 1.18 -12.43 -4.31
C LEU A 37 2.26 -12.66 -5.37
N PRO A 38 2.61 -11.70 -6.25
CA PRO A 38 3.65 -11.92 -7.25
C PRO A 38 5.03 -12.24 -6.65
N TYR A 39 5.29 -11.73 -5.46
CA TYR A 39 6.55 -11.97 -4.73
C TYR A 39 6.52 -13.31 -3.99
N VAL A 40 5.43 -13.57 -3.28
CA VAL A 40 5.23 -14.81 -2.50
C VAL A 40 5.20 -16.04 -3.41
N LEU A 41 4.54 -15.95 -4.56
CA LEU A 41 4.39 -17.05 -5.51
C LEU A 41 5.70 -17.43 -6.22
N LYS A 42 6.74 -16.59 -6.20
CA LYS A 42 8.07 -16.99 -6.67
C LYS A 42 8.66 -18.14 -5.85
N ASP A 43 8.40 -18.11 -4.54
CA ASP A 43 8.94 -19.08 -3.59
C ASP A 43 7.92 -20.16 -3.20
N VAL A 44 6.64 -19.80 -3.15
CA VAL A 44 5.52 -20.66 -2.73
C VAL A 44 4.49 -20.72 -3.85
N ASN A 45 4.85 -21.37 -4.97
CA ASN A 45 4.00 -21.46 -6.15
C ASN A 45 2.94 -22.57 -6.00
N VAL A 46 1.82 -22.21 -5.41
CA VAL A 46 0.65 -23.07 -5.21
C VAL A 46 -0.60 -22.43 -5.85
N PRO A 47 -1.67 -23.20 -6.10
CA PRO A 47 -2.88 -22.65 -6.71
C PRO A 47 -3.49 -21.52 -5.89
N VAL A 48 -3.98 -20.47 -6.58
CA VAL A 48 -4.70 -19.35 -5.99
C VAL A 48 -6.19 -19.50 -6.30
N TYR A 49 -7.03 -19.39 -5.28
CA TYR A 49 -8.48 -19.49 -5.36
C TYR A 49 -9.12 -18.16 -4.98
N ALA A 50 -9.95 -17.61 -5.83
CA ALA A 50 -10.64 -16.35 -5.59
C ALA A 50 -11.93 -16.24 -6.41
N THR A 51 -12.74 -15.24 -6.13
CA THR A 51 -13.90 -14.88 -6.96
C THR A 51 -13.47 -14.31 -8.32
N LYS A 52 -14.42 -14.12 -9.23
CA LYS A 52 -14.15 -13.80 -10.64
C LYS A 52 -13.38 -12.50 -10.83
N LEU A 53 -13.85 -11.40 -10.20
CA LEU A 53 -13.19 -10.08 -10.32
C LEU A 53 -11.83 -10.10 -9.62
N THR A 54 -11.76 -10.66 -8.41
CA THR A 54 -10.51 -10.80 -7.66
C THR A 54 -9.46 -11.59 -8.45
N THR A 55 -9.86 -12.69 -9.10
CA THR A 55 -8.95 -13.47 -9.97
C THR A 55 -8.42 -12.64 -11.12
N ALA A 56 -9.26 -11.86 -11.79
CA ALA A 56 -8.85 -11.04 -12.92
C ALA A 56 -7.89 -9.91 -12.51
N ILE A 57 -8.08 -9.31 -11.32
CA ILE A 57 -7.14 -8.33 -10.78
C ILE A 57 -5.78 -8.99 -10.46
N ILE A 58 -5.80 -10.18 -9.87
CA ILE A 58 -4.58 -10.98 -9.63
C ILE A 58 -3.87 -11.30 -10.94
N GLU A 59 -4.61 -11.67 -11.98
CA GLU A 59 -4.06 -11.96 -13.33
C GLU A 59 -3.34 -10.73 -13.92
N SER A 60 -3.92 -9.54 -13.79
CA SER A 60 -3.27 -8.30 -14.23
C SER A 60 -1.92 -8.09 -13.52
N LYS A 61 -1.86 -8.30 -12.19
CA LYS A 61 -0.62 -8.21 -11.41
C LYS A 61 0.40 -9.27 -11.81
N LEU A 62 -0.02 -10.51 -11.96
CA LEU A 62 0.87 -11.60 -12.39
C LEU A 62 1.43 -11.37 -13.80
N LYS A 63 0.64 -10.74 -14.69
CA LYS A 63 1.09 -10.34 -16.03
C LYS A 63 2.20 -9.29 -15.96
N GLU A 64 2.08 -8.29 -15.09
CA GLU A 64 3.10 -7.25 -14.86
C GLU A 64 4.42 -7.87 -14.39
N HIS A 65 4.37 -8.98 -13.65
CA HIS A 65 5.52 -9.71 -13.14
C HIS A 65 5.96 -10.91 -14.01
N ASN A 66 5.37 -11.08 -15.20
CA ASN A 66 5.63 -12.22 -16.13
C ASN A 66 5.34 -13.60 -15.54
N MET A 67 4.47 -13.71 -14.54
CA MET A 67 4.15 -14.97 -13.82
C MET A 67 2.80 -15.57 -14.19
N LEU A 68 2.08 -14.98 -15.16
CA LEU A 68 0.72 -15.37 -15.51
C LEU A 68 0.62 -16.84 -15.93
N HIS A 69 1.59 -17.36 -16.68
CA HIS A 69 1.58 -18.72 -17.19
C HIS A 69 2.09 -19.76 -16.17
N GLU A 70 2.83 -19.33 -15.16
CA GLU A 70 3.44 -20.20 -14.17
C GLU A 70 2.51 -20.47 -12.97
N THR A 71 1.56 -19.58 -12.71
CA THR A 71 0.67 -19.66 -11.56
C THR A 71 -0.68 -20.24 -11.94
N LYS A 72 -1.15 -21.24 -11.20
CA LYS A 72 -2.50 -21.79 -11.33
C LYS A 72 -3.50 -20.93 -10.59
N ARG A 73 -4.52 -20.40 -11.28
CA ARG A 73 -5.62 -19.63 -10.69
C ARG A 73 -6.92 -20.41 -10.90
N LYS A 74 -7.81 -20.35 -9.92
CA LYS A 74 -9.11 -21.02 -9.95
C LYS A 74 -10.19 -20.07 -9.46
N VAL A 75 -11.12 -19.75 -10.35
CA VAL A 75 -12.30 -18.95 -10.02
C VAL A 75 -13.27 -19.79 -9.22
N VAL A 76 -13.74 -19.25 -8.09
CA VAL A 76 -14.73 -19.86 -7.21
C VAL A 76 -15.97 -18.96 -7.16
N LYS A 77 -17.17 -19.56 -7.17
CA LYS A 77 -18.44 -18.82 -7.04
C LYS A 77 -18.93 -18.86 -5.60
N TYR A 78 -19.76 -17.88 -5.22
CA TYR A 78 -20.45 -17.90 -3.93
C TYR A 78 -21.27 -19.17 -3.75
N GLY A 79 -21.28 -19.72 -2.54
CA GLY A 79 -21.90 -20.99 -2.20
C GLY A 79 -21.12 -22.22 -2.66
N GLN A 80 -20.10 -22.05 -3.50
CA GLN A 80 -19.21 -23.15 -3.92
C GLN A 80 -18.18 -23.44 -2.81
N SER A 81 -17.91 -24.75 -2.63
CA SER A 81 -16.82 -25.22 -1.74
C SER A 81 -15.67 -25.80 -2.55
N ILE A 82 -14.47 -25.61 -2.04
CA ILE A 82 -13.24 -26.24 -2.53
C ILE A 82 -12.65 -27.13 -1.44
N ASN A 83 -11.94 -28.20 -1.84
CA ASN A 83 -11.24 -29.08 -0.90
C ASN A 83 -9.73 -28.87 -1.03
N LEU A 84 -9.07 -28.56 0.08
CA LEU A 84 -7.63 -28.35 0.19
C LEU A 84 -7.09 -29.21 1.33
N GLY A 85 -6.67 -30.45 1.01
CA GLY A 85 -6.29 -31.45 2.01
C GLY A 85 -7.47 -31.83 2.90
N CYS A 86 -7.36 -31.63 4.21
CA CYS A 86 -8.42 -31.90 5.19
C CYS A 86 -9.43 -30.75 5.31
N PHE A 87 -9.21 -29.61 4.63
CA PHE A 87 -10.08 -28.45 4.70
C PHE A 87 -11.08 -28.45 3.54
N ARG A 88 -12.34 -28.15 3.85
CA ARG A 88 -13.37 -27.76 2.87
C ARG A 88 -13.70 -26.29 3.11
N ILE A 89 -13.49 -25.45 2.11
CA ILE A 89 -13.63 -24.00 2.22
C ILE A 89 -14.78 -23.54 1.32
N GLU A 90 -15.76 -22.90 1.91
CA GLU A 90 -16.93 -22.34 1.24
C GLU A 90 -16.80 -20.82 1.15
N PHE A 91 -17.09 -20.26 -0.03
CA PHE A 91 -17.10 -18.82 -0.28
C PHE A 91 -18.51 -18.28 -0.03
N ILE A 92 -18.62 -17.34 0.91
CA ILE A 92 -19.88 -16.69 1.30
C ILE A 92 -19.87 -15.26 0.77
N ARG A 93 -20.96 -14.82 0.11
CA ARG A 93 -21.04 -13.46 -0.39
C ARG A 93 -21.05 -12.46 0.76
N THR A 94 -20.20 -11.44 0.64
CA THR A 94 -20.18 -10.27 1.52
C THR A 94 -20.13 -8.97 0.69
N ASN A 95 -20.35 -7.84 1.32
CA ASN A 95 -20.16 -6.53 0.70
C ASN A 95 -18.92 -5.86 1.29
N HIS A 96 -18.21 -5.16 0.43
CA HIS A 96 -17.07 -4.35 0.81
C HIS A 96 -16.97 -3.13 -0.14
N SER A 97 -15.87 -2.36 -0.12
CA SER A 97 -15.62 -1.27 -1.07
C SER A 97 -15.06 -1.74 -2.43
N ILE A 98 -15.00 -3.03 -2.64
CA ILE A 98 -14.71 -3.67 -3.92
C ILE A 98 -15.77 -4.73 -4.19
N ALA A 99 -16.20 -4.84 -5.45
CA ALA A 99 -17.14 -5.88 -5.84
C ALA A 99 -16.52 -7.29 -5.71
N ASP A 100 -17.37 -8.28 -5.57
CA ASP A 100 -17.00 -9.69 -5.54
C ASP A 100 -16.19 -10.12 -4.29
N ALA A 101 -16.31 -9.38 -3.18
CA ALA A 101 -15.71 -9.74 -1.90
C ALA A 101 -16.40 -10.96 -1.27
N SER A 102 -15.65 -11.79 -0.55
CA SER A 102 -16.17 -13.00 0.08
C SER A 102 -15.68 -13.17 1.52
N ALA A 103 -16.54 -13.66 2.37
CA ALA A 103 -16.18 -14.33 3.60
C ALA A 103 -15.95 -15.83 3.34
N LEU A 104 -15.31 -16.50 4.28
CA LEU A 104 -14.96 -17.91 4.16
C LEU A 104 -15.52 -18.71 5.34
N ALA A 105 -16.17 -19.84 5.06
CA ALA A 105 -16.40 -20.86 6.06
C ALA A 105 -15.44 -22.04 5.82
N ILE A 106 -14.53 -22.24 6.77
CA ILE A 106 -13.45 -23.22 6.71
C ILE A 106 -13.84 -24.41 7.62
N TYR A 107 -14.26 -25.49 6.99
CA TYR A 107 -14.61 -26.72 7.69
C TYR A 107 -13.34 -27.55 7.89
N THR A 108 -13.03 -27.79 9.15
CA THR A 108 -11.85 -28.55 9.58
C THR A 108 -12.28 -29.78 10.39
N PRO A 109 -11.39 -30.76 10.64
CA PRO A 109 -11.69 -31.86 11.55
C PRO A 109 -11.99 -31.42 13.00
N ALA A 110 -11.48 -30.26 13.44
CA ALA A 110 -11.72 -29.73 14.79
C ALA A 110 -13.00 -28.92 14.89
N GLY A 111 -13.54 -28.42 13.79
CA GLY A 111 -14.74 -27.58 13.74
C GLY A 111 -14.75 -26.58 12.61
N VAL A 112 -15.73 -25.71 12.60
CA VAL A 112 -15.90 -24.68 11.55
C VAL A 112 -15.27 -23.39 12.01
N ILE A 113 -14.41 -22.79 11.18
CA ILE A 113 -13.87 -21.45 11.36
C ILE A 113 -14.56 -20.53 10.32
N VAL A 114 -15.06 -19.40 10.76
CA VAL A 114 -15.58 -18.35 9.87
C VAL A 114 -14.59 -17.21 9.84
N HIS A 115 -14.15 -16.82 8.63
CA HIS A 115 -13.34 -15.62 8.39
C HIS A 115 -14.18 -14.65 7.59
N THR A 116 -14.45 -13.46 8.12
CA THR A 116 -15.34 -12.48 7.46
C THR A 116 -14.75 -11.93 6.18
N GLY A 117 -13.41 -11.97 6.01
CA GLY A 117 -12.74 -11.02 5.14
C GLY A 117 -13.04 -9.60 5.60
N ASP A 118 -12.74 -8.63 4.77
CA ASP A 118 -13.19 -7.25 4.99
C ASP A 118 -14.63 -7.14 4.55
N PHE A 119 -15.48 -6.57 5.39
CA PHE A 119 -16.91 -6.59 5.11
C PHE A 119 -17.66 -5.37 5.66
N LYS A 120 -18.83 -5.12 5.11
CA LYS A 120 -19.88 -4.29 5.69
C LYS A 120 -21.24 -4.94 5.43
N VAL A 121 -22.28 -4.48 6.11
CA VAL A 121 -23.66 -4.90 5.89
C VAL A 121 -24.35 -3.84 5.04
N ASP A 122 -24.34 -4.00 3.73
CA ASP A 122 -25.03 -3.11 2.79
C ASP A 122 -26.31 -3.81 2.28
N TYR A 123 -27.48 -3.33 2.71
CA TYR A 123 -28.78 -3.87 2.27
C TYR A 123 -29.18 -3.42 0.87
N THR A 124 -28.52 -2.40 0.35
CA THR A 124 -28.83 -1.79 -0.95
C THR A 124 -27.56 -1.53 -1.75
N PRO A 125 -26.73 -2.56 -2.03
CA PRO A 125 -25.49 -2.38 -2.77
C PRO A 125 -25.76 -1.77 -4.16
N VAL A 126 -24.77 -1.13 -4.75
CA VAL A 126 -24.87 -0.55 -6.10
C VAL A 126 -24.93 -1.64 -7.15
N PHE A 127 -24.11 -2.66 -6.99
CA PHE A 127 -24.02 -3.82 -7.87
C PHE A 127 -24.16 -5.11 -7.07
N GLY A 128 -24.80 -6.11 -7.68
CA GLY A 128 -24.99 -7.44 -7.07
C GLY A 128 -26.01 -7.47 -5.94
N ASP A 129 -25.91 -8.48 -5.10
CA ASP A 129 -26.82 -8.74 -4.00
C ASP A 129 -26.21 -8.33 -2.65
N PRO A 130 -27.04 -8.11 -1.61
CA PRO A 130 -26.58 -7.89 -0.24
C PRO A 130 -25.77 -9.07 0.30
N ILE A 131 -25.00 -8.79 1.38
CA ILE A 131 -24.31 -9.82 2.17
C ILE A 131 -25.27 -10.96 2.53
N ASP A 132 -24.80 -12.21 2.45
CA ASP A 132 -25.60 -13.40 2.74
C ASP A 132 -25.69 -13.69 4.25
N LEU A 133 -26.40 -12.82 4.97
CA LEU A 133 -26.61 -12.96 6.42
C LEU A 133 -27.34 -14.27 6.78
N GLN A 134 -28.20 -14.79 5.88
CA GLN A 134 -28.87 -16.06 6.10
C GLN A 134 -27.86 -17.20 6.21
N ARG A 135 -26.84 -17.19 5.32
CA ARG A 135 -25.81 -18.23 5.33
C ARG A 135 -24.96 -18.19 6.60
N PHE A 136 -24.60 -17.01 7.10
CA PHE A 136 -23.93 -16.88 8.41
C PHE A 136 -24.77 -17.49 9.54
N GLY A 137 -26.07 -17.21 9.57
CA GLY A 137 -26.99 -17.80 10.57
C GLY A 137 -27.15 -19.31 10.44
N GLU A 138 -27.19 -19.87 9.22
CA GLU A 138 -27.24 -21.32 8.97
C GLU A 138 -25.97 -22.04 9.47
N ILE A 139 -24.81 -21.42 9.27
CA ILE A 139 -23.52 -21.92 9.75
C ILE A 139 -23.47 -21.85 11.28
N GLY A 140 -23.90 -20.74 11.87
CA GLY A 140 -23.98 -20.54 13.31
C GLY A 140 -24.85 -21.59 14.02
N LYS A 141 -26.00 -21.98 13.41
CA LYS A 141 -26.85 -23.07 13.95
C LYS A 141 -26.17 -24.42 13.99
N LYS A 142 -25.16 -24.67 13.14
CA LYS A 142 -24.42 -25.95 13.11
C LYS A 142 -23.25 -25.97 14.10
N GLY A 143 -22.95 -24.84 14.72
CA GLY A 143 -21.82 -24.64 15.63
C GLY A 143 -20.57 -24.15 14.90
N VAL A 144 -20.00 -23.09 15.42
CA VAL A 144 -18.76 -22.47 14.90
C VAL A 144 -17.69 -22.50 16.00
N LEU A 145 -16.53 -23.05 15.65
CA LEU A 145 -15.39 -23.14 16.55
C LEU A 145 -14.79 -21.76 16.78
N ALA A 146 -14.51 -21.01 15.70
CA ALA A 146 -13.91 -19.69 15.81
C ALA A 146 -14.44 -18.72 14.75
N LEU A 147 -14.52 -17.45 15.11
CA LEU A 147 -14.80 -16.32 14.21
C LEU A 147 -13.57 -15.43 14.12
N MET A 148 -12.99 -15.32 12.94
CA MET A 148 -11.97 -14.33 12.59
C MET A 148 -12.69 -13.15 11.92
N CYS A 149 -12.82 -12.03 12.64
CA CYS A 149 -13.68 -10.91 12.24
C CYS A 149 -12.88 -9.63 12.04
N ASP A 150 -13.16 -8.91 10.94
CA ASP A 150 -12.62 -7.57 10.64
C ASP A 150 -12.89 -6.60 11.81
N SER A 151 -11.86 -5.85 12.22
CA SER A 151 -11.90 -4.93 13.36
C SER A 151 -11.76 -3.46 12.95
N THR A 152 -11.57 -3.15 11.68
CA THR A 152 -11.12 -1.84 11.20
C THR A 152 -11.97 -0.67 11.69
N ASN A 153 -13.30 -0.82 11.70
CA ASN A 153 -14.24 0.22 12.11
C ASN A 153 -14.97 -0.06 13.43
N VAL A 154 -14.50 -0.99 14.24
CA VAL A 154 -15.17 -1.38 15.51
C VAL A 154 -15.40 -0.21 16.47
N LEU A 155 -14.54 0.82 16.44
CA LEU A 155 -14.69 2.05 17.25
C LEU A 155 -15.75 3.02 16.73
N ARG A 156 -16.36 2.74 15.57
CA ARG A 156 -17.41 3.59 15.00
C ARG A 156 -18.78 3.04 15.39
N PRO A 157 -19.61 3.83 16.07
CA PRO A 157 -20.95 3.38 16.48
C PRO A 157 -21.89 3.23 15.27
N GLY A 158 -22.88 2.37 15.39
CA GLY A 158 -23.93 2.18 14.41
C GLY A 158 -23.53 1.32 13.21
N PHE A 159 -24.05 1.66 12.05
CA PHE A 159 -23.90 0.93 10.79
C PHE A 159 -23.16 1.77 9.76
N THR A 160 -22.39 1.12 8.92
CA THR A 160 -21.78 1.74 7.75
C THR A 160 -22.84 2.09 6.72
N MET A 161 -22.78 3.29 6.17
CA MET A 161 -23.74 3.73 5.15
C MET A 161 -23.62 2.91 3.87
N SER A 162 -24.74 2.76 3.14
CA SER A 162 -24.72 2.15 1.81
C SER A 162 -23.93 2.98 0.81
N GLU A 163 -23.21 2.31 -0.09
CA GLU A 163 -22.49 2.97 -1.18
C GLU A 163 -23.41 3.81 -2.07
N ARG A 164 -24.69 3.47 -2.18
CA ARG A 164 -25.71 4.28 -2.91
C ARG A 164 -25.84 5.71 -2.40
N THR A 165 -25.51 5.98 -1.14
CA THR A 165 -25.59 7.34 -0.58
C THR A 165 -24.63 8.28 -1.27
N VAL A 166 -23.43 7.79 -1.67
CA VAL A 166 -22.45 8.55 -2.41
C VAL A 166 -22.96 8.98 -3.79
N GLY A 167 -23.79 8.14 -4.43
CA GLY A 167 -24.41 8.48 -5.71
C GLY A 167 -25.32 9.70 -5.62
N LYS A 168 -26.06 9.88 -4.50
CA LYS A 168 -26.87 11.10 -4.27
C LYS A 168 -25.98 12.32 -4.09
N THR A 169 -24.86 12.17 -3.39
CA THR A 169 -23.87 13.26 -3.22
C THR A 169 -23.26 13.66 -4.57
N PHE A 170 -22.91 12.70 -5.42
CA PHE A 170 -22.47 12.99 -6.78
C PHE A 170 -23.54 13.72 -7.59
N ASP A 171 -24.79 13.29 -7.53
CA ASP A 171 -25.87 13.96 -8.25
C ASP A 171 -25.98 15.45 -7.87
N ASN A 172 -25.87 15.78 -6.57
CA ASN A 172 -25.84 17.16 -6.10
C ASN A 172 -24.60 17.89 -6.62
N ILE A 173 -23.40 17.28 -6.51
CA ILE A 173 -22.15 17.90 -6.99
C ILE A 173 -22.22 18.20 -8.49
N PHE A 174 -22.73 17.28 -9.31
CA PHE A 174 -22.88 17.50 -10.75
C PHE A 174 -23.88 18.62 -11.05
N ASN A 175 -24.99 18.67 -10.31
CA ASN A 175 -25.98 19.73 -10.44
C ASN A 175 -25.42 21.11 -10.08
N ASP A 176 -24.65 21.21 -9.00
CA ASP A 176 -24.14 22.49 -8.48
C ASP A 176 -22.92 23.01 -9.25
N ASN A 177 -22.25 22.14 -10.05
CA ASN A 177 -21.04 22.47 -10.80
C ASN A 177 -21.24 22.21 -12.31
N LYS A 178 -22.39 22.61 -12.87
CA LYS A 178 -22.74 22.37 -14.28
C LYS A 178 -21.77 23.00 -15.27
N GLN A 179 -21.13 24.11 -14.92
CA GLN A 179 -20.23 24.87 -15.80
C GLN A 179 -18.74 24.51 -15.61
N SER A 180 -18.44 23.61 -14.69
CA SER A 180 -17.05 23.23 -14.38
C SER A 180 -16.70 21.89 -15.02
N ARG A 181 -15.44 21.71 -15.41
CA ARG A 181 -14.86 20.39 -15.60
C ARG A 181 -14.77 19.69 -14.25
N LEU A 182 -15.23 18.45 -14.16
CA LEU A 182 -15.20 17.66 -12.92
C LEU A 182 -14.01 16.70 -12.99
N ILE A 183 -13.20 16.69 -11.94
CA ILE A 183 -12.05 15.78 -11.78
C ILE A 183 -12.27 15.01 -10.49
N ILE A 184 -12.51 13.71 -10.57
CA ILE A 184 -12.91 12.88 -9.44
C ILE A 184 -11.80 11.87 -9.16
N ALA A 185 -11.13 12.03 -8.01
CA ALA A 185 -10.13 11.09 -7.54
C ALA A 185 -10.74 10.07 -6.59
N THR A 186 -10.57 8.80 -6.91
CA THR A 186 -11.07 7.69 -6.10
C THR A 186 -10.12 6.49 -6.14
N PHE A 187 -10.39 5.48 -5.32
CA PHE A 187 -9.70 4.19 -5.40
C PHE A 187 -10.11 3.47 -6.69
N ALA A 188 -9.13 2.99 -7.43
CA ALA A 188 -9.38 2.25 -8.66
C ALA A 188 -10.21 0.98 -8.42
N SER A 189 -10.03 0.33 -7.28
CA SER A 189 -10.73 -0.89 -6.89
C SER A 189 -12.22 -0.69 -6.59
N ASN A 190 -12.68 0.54 -6.31
CA ASN A 190 -14.08 0.81 -6.01
C ASN A 190 -14.92 0.95 -7.29
N VAL A 191 -15.19 -0.21 -7.90
CA VAL A 191 -15.95 -0.33 -9.16
C VAL A 191 -17.35 0.26 -9.03
N ASP A 192 -18.02 0.07 -7.88
CA ASP A 192 -19.37 0.60 -7.60
C ASP A 192 -19.39 2.13 -7.63
N ARG A 193 -18.36 2.77 -7.10
CA ARG A 193 -18.21 4.22 -7.13
C ARG A 193 -17.98 4.73 -8.54
N VAL A 194 -17.12 4.06 -9.29
CA VAL A 194 -16.88 4.36 -10.70
C VAL A 194 -18.19 4.27 -11.48
N GLN A 195 -19.00 3.24 -11.27
CA GLN A 195 -20.30 3.12 -11.92
C GLN A 195 -21.24 4.29 -11.57
N GLN A 196 -21.27 4.71 -10.30
CA GLN A 196 -22.11 5.84 -9.88
C GLN A 196 -21.66 7.16 -10.53
N ILE A 197 -20.34 7.38 -10.66
CA ILE A 197 -19.79 8.54 -11.36
C ILE A 197 -20.19 8.52 -12.83
N ILE A 198 -20.07 7.36 -13.50
CA ILE A 198 -20.44 7.17 -14.91
C ILE A 198 -21.95 7.43 -15.10
N ASN A 199 -22.78 6.90 -14.22
CA ASN A 199 -24.23 7.12 -14.27
C ASN A 199 -24.60 8.61 -14.13
N CYS A 200 -23.93 9.34 -13.24
CA CYS A 200 -24.08 10.79 -13.14
C CYS A 200 -23.60 11.50 -14.40
N ALA A 201 -22.45 11.11 -14.96
CA ALA A 201 -21.93 11.70 -16.20
C ALA A 201 -22.94 11.54 -17.34
N ILE A 202 -23.50 10.36 -17.52
CA ILE A 202 -24.55 10.08 -18.52
C ILE A 202 -25.77 10.95 -18.28
N LYS A 203 -26.27 11.00 -17.04
CA LYS A 203 -27.47 11.81 -16.66
C LYS A 203 -27.28 13.29 -17.02
N TYR A 204 -26.09 13.82 -16.85
CA TYR A 204 -25.77 15.24 -17.12
C TYR A 204 -25.17 15.47 -18.52
N GLY A 205 -25.17 14.48 -19.40
CA GLY A 205 -24.70 14.57 -20.79
C GLY A 205 -23.19 14.81 -20.92
N ARG A 206 -22.41 14.36 -19.97
CA ARG A 206 -20.96 14.53 -19.92
C ARG A 206 -20.23 13.31 -20.47
N LYS A 207 -19.07 13.54 -21.06
CA LYS A 207 -18.11 12.50 -21.45
C LYS A 207 -17.18 12.17 -20.29
N VAL A 208 -16.82 10.90 -20.18
CA VAL A 208 -15.93 10.41 -19.13
C VAL A 208 -14.57 10.11 -19.71
N CYS A 209 -13.53 10.65 -19.10
CA CYS A 209 -12.15 10.35 -19.37
C CYS A 209 -11.53 9.67 -18.16
N VAL A 210 -10.59 8.75 -18.35
CA VAL A 210 -9.98 7.97 -17.27
C VAL A 210 -8.47 8.15 -17.31
N GLU A 211 -7.88 8.52 -16.17
CA GLU A 211 -6.43 8.67 -16.02
C GLU A 211 -5.89 7.93 -14.78
N GLY A 212 -4.71 7.37 -14.96
CA GLY A 212 -4.04 6.52 -13.99
C GLY A 212 -4.07 5.05 -14.43
N ARG A 213 -2.87 4.44 -14.48
CA ARG A 213 -2.70 3.09 -15.02
C ARG A 213 -3.60 2.05 -14.35
N SER A 214 -3.64 2.03 -13.01
CA SER A 214 -4.48 1.10 -12.25
C SER A 214 -5.97 1.34 -12.49
N MET A 215 -6.41 2.60 -12.61
CA MET A 215 -7.80 2.94 -12.90
C MET A 215 -8.24 2.42 -14.27
N VAL A 216 -7.44 2.67 -15.30
CA VAL A 216 -7.70 2.18 -16.66
C VAL A 216 -7.77 0.64 -16.68
N ASN A 217 -6.80 -0.03 -16.05
CA ASN A 217 -6.76 -1.49 -16.01
C ASN A 217 -8.00 -2.08 -15.32
N ILE A 218 -8.39 -1.55 -14.17
CA ILE A 218 -9.56 -2.08 -13.43
C ILE A 218 -10.86 -1.78 -14.16
N ILE A 219 -11.04 -0.60 -14.74
CA ILE A 219 -12.24 -0.27 -15.52
C ILE A 219 -12.38 -1.23 -16.72
N ASN A 220 -11.31 -1.49 -17.45
CA ASN A 220 -11.32 -2.42 -18.57
C ASN A 220 -11.71 -3.83 -18.10
N VAL A 221 -11.04 -4.35 -17.08
CA VAL A 221 -11.33 -5.70 -16.53
C VAL A 221 -12.77 -5.78 -16.00
N ALA A 222 -13.23 -4.79 -15.24
CA ALA A 222 -14.57 -4.78 -14.67
C ALA A 222 -15.64 -4.68 -15.76
N SER A 223 -15.39 -3.91 -16.81
CA SER A 223 -16.29 -3.78 -17.98
C SER A 223 -16.37 -5.10 -18.77
N GLU A 224 -15.23 -5.72 -19.10
CA GLU A 224 -15.17 -7.02 -19.80
C GLU A 224 -15.90 -8.13 -19.02
N LEU A 225 -15.83 -8.09 -17.71
CA LEU A 225 -16.46 -9.07 -16.83
C LEU A 225 -17.93 -8.78 -16.52
N GLY A 226 -18.46 -7.59 -16.92
CA GLY A 226 -19.84 -7.16 -16.69
C GLY A 226 -20.13 -6.58 -15.30
N TYR A 227 -19.09 -6.08 -14.59
CA TYR A 227 -19.25 -5.36 -13.31
C TYR A 227 -19.44 -3.85 -13.52
N LEU A 228 -19.17 -3.34 -14.73
CA LEU A 228 -19.45 -1.97 -15.16
C LEU A 228 -20.34 -2.00 -16.40
N ASP A 229 -21.39 -1.18 -16.38
CA ASP A 229 -22.23 -0.89 -17.55
C ASP A 229 -21.87 0.50 -18.08
N ILE A 230 -21.20 0.54 -19.22
CA ILE A 230 -20.70 1.77 -19.85
C ILE A 230 -21.22 1.84 -21.28
N PRO A 231 -22.29 2.65 -21.53
CA PRO A 231 -22.82 2.81 -22.88
C PRO A 231 -21.78 3.35 -23.86
N ASP A 232 -21.88 2.88 -25.10
CA ASP A 232 -21.00 3.31 -26.20
C ASP A 232 -20.93 4.84 -26.32
N GLY A 233 -19.73 5.35 -26.54
CA GLY A 233 -19.48 6.78 -26.69
C GLY A 233 -19.50 7.58 -25.36
N THR A 234 -19.66 6.94 -24.21
CA THR A 234 -19.52 7.59 -22.89
C THR A 234 -18.06 7.85 -22.54
N LEU A 235 -17.20 6.84 -22.72
CA LEU A 235 -15.75 6.99 -22.52
C LEU A 235 -15.10 7.65 -23.71
N ILE A 236 -14.17 8.54 -23.44
CA ILE A 236 -13.29 9.18 -24.44
C ILE A 236 -11.83 9.09 -23.99
N GLU A 237 -10.93 9.09 -24.95
CA GLU A 237 -9.50 9.20 -24.69
C GLU A 237 -9.14 10.61 -24.20
N THR A 238 -8.09 10.72 -23.38
CA THR A 238 -7.65 12.01 -22.81
C THR A 238 -7.34 13.05 -23.88
N GLU A 239 -6.79 12.61 -25.02
CA GLU A 239 -6.48 13.47 -26.16
C GLU A 239 -7.72 14.05 -26.84
N GLN A 240 -8.87 13.40 -26.69
CA GLN A 240 -10.15 13.84 -27.25
C GLN A 240 -10.83 14.91 -26.39
N MET A 241 -10.39 15.12 -25.15
CA MET A 241 -10.98 16.12 -24.24
C MET A 241 -11.03 17.52 -24.87
N LYS A 242 -10.03 17.88 -25.67
CA LYS A 242 -9.96 19.17 -26.40
C LYS A 242 -11.11 19.41 -27.39
N ASN A 243 -11.85 18.37 -27.74
CA ASN A 243 -12.99 18.46 -28.66
C ASN A 243 -14.32 18.76 -27.93
N TYR A 244 -14.29 18.86 -26.62
CA TYR A 244 -15.46 19.10 -25.76
C TYR A 244 -15.23 20.33 -24.88
N ALA A 245 -16.30 21.03 -24.54
CA ALA A 245 -16.23 22.09 -23.55
C ALA A 245 -15.99 21.53 -22.14
N ASN A 246 -15.36 22.32 -21.27
CA ASN A 246 -15.00 21.86 -19.92
C ASN A 246 -16.19 21.31 -19.13
N GLU A 247 -17.35 21.93 -19.25
CA GLU A 247 -18.61 21.49 -18.61
C GLU A 247 -19.13 20.15 -19.13
N GLN A 248 -18.62 19.65 -20.23
CA GLN A 248 -18.99 18.36 -20.81
C GLN A 248 -18.06 17.23 -20.39
N ILE A 249 -17.06 17.51 -19.55
CA ILE A 249 -16.02 16.55 -19.19
C ILE A 249 -16.11 16.15 -17.72
N VAL A 250 -15.97 14.84 -17.48
CA VAL A 250 -15.66 14.24 -16.18
C VAL A 250 -14.38 13.44 -16.33
N LEU A 251 -13.38 13.74 -15.52
CA LEU A 251 -12.13 12.98 -15.44
C LEU A 251 -12.15 12.12 -14.18
N ILE A 252 -12.09 10.80 -14.32
CA ILE A 252 -11.90 9.87 -13.20
C ILE A 252 -10.40 9.55 -13.09
N THR A 253 -9.82 9.70 -11.90
CA THR A 253 -8.37 9.56 -11.74
C THR A 253 -7.97 8.89 -10.43
N THR A 254 -6.73 8.40 -10.38
CA THR A 254 -6.07 7.96 -9.14
C THR A 254 -5.39 9.12 -8.42
N GLY A 255 -4.91 8.87 -7.18
CA GLY A 255 -4.15 9.86 -6.40
C GLY A 255 -4.96 10.52 -5.30
N SER A 256 -6.07 9.92 -4.91
CA SER A 256 -6.89 10.38 -3.79
C SER A 256 -6.19 10.28 -2.43
N GLN A 257 -5.06 9.58 -2.35
CA GLN A 257 -4.21 9.43 -1.15
C GLN A 257 -2.96 10.33 -1.18
N GLY A 258 -2.82 11.16 -2.20
CA GLY A 258 -1.70 12.10 -2.32
C GLY A 258 -0.36 11.46 -2.68
N GLU A 259 -0.37 10.24 -3.20
CA GLU A 259 0.83 9.53 -3.66
C GLU A 259 1.51 10.32 -4.79
N SER A 260 2.80 10.57 -4.66
CA SER A 260 3.53 11.49 -5.56
C SER A 260 3.51 11.09 -7.03
N MET A 261 3.46 9.77 -7.29
CA MET A 261 3.45 9.22 -8.65
C MET A 261 2.05 9.05 -9.23
N ALA A 262 0.99 9.21 -8.43
CA ALA A 262 -0.38 9.09 -8.89
C ALA A 262 -0.79 10.24 -9.83
N ALA A 263 -1.82 10.00 -10.65
CA ALA A 263 -2.19 10.93 -11.71
C ALA A 263 -2.60 12.31 -11.18
N LEU A 264 -3.47 12.38 -10.15
CA LEU A 264 -3.90 13.68 -9.58
C LEU A 264 -2.73 14.47 -8.98
N SER A 265 -1.83 13.81 -8.23
CA SER A 265 -0.66 14.47 -7.65
C SER A 265 0.26 15.07 -8.73
N ARG A 266 0.45 14.35 -9.84
CA ARG A 266 1.21 14.87 -10.99
C ARG A 266 0.49 16.01 -11.69
N MET A 267 -0.85 15.99 -11.77
CA MET A 267 -1.65 17.12 -12.30
C MET A 267 -1.51 18.35 -11.40
N ALA A 268 -1.61 18.17 -10.09
CA ALA A 268 -1.44 19.25 -9.11
C ALA A 268 -0.04 19.86 -9.18
N ALA A 269 1.00 19.06 -9.39
CA ALA A 269 2.40 19.50 -9.52
C ALA A 269 2.80 19.99 -10.93
N ASN A 270 1.89 20.03 -11.93
CA ASN A 270 2.19 20.28 -13.36
C ASN A 270 3.15 19.26 -14.01
N LEU A 271 3.18 18.04 -13.51
CA LEU A 271 4.03 16.96 -14.02
C LEU A 271 3.25 15.96 -14.87
N HIS A 272 1.94 16.13 -15.01
CA HIS A 272 1.11 15.25 -15.82
C HIS A 272 1.19 15.68 -17.31
N ARG A 273 1.46 14.72 -18.19
CA ARG A 273 1.77 15.01 -19.59
C ARG A 273 0.55 15.43 -20.44
N LYS A 274 -0.65 14.98 -20.06
CA LYS A 274 -1.86 15.09 -20.88
C LYS A 274 -2.90 16.05 -20.28
N VAL A 275 -2.92 16.22 -18.97
CA VAL A 275 -3.95 17.00 -18.26
C VAL A 275 -3.29 18.07 -17.40
N THR A 276 -3.76 19.30 -17.55
CA THR A 276 -3.41 20.45 -16.72
C THR A 276 -4.64 20.89 -15.91
N ILE A 277 -4.44 21.23 -14.65
CA ILE A 277 -5.49 21.82 -13.80
C ILE A 277 -5.66 23.28 -14.20
N GLU A 278 -6.89 23.68 -14.44
CA GLU A 278 -7.27 25.02 -14.87
C GLU A 278 -8.08 25.76 -13.79
N PRO A 279 -8.02 27.09 -13.72
CA PRO A 279 -8.92 27.86 -12.88
C PRO A 279 -10.38 27.56 -13.24
N GLY A 280 -11.21 27.28 -12.22
CA GLY A 280 -12.62 26.89 -12.40
C GLY A 280 -12.86 25.38 -12.51
N ASP A 281 -11.83 24.55 -12.53
CA ASP A 281 -12.01 23.12 -12.35
C ASP A 281 -12.60 22.81 -10.97
N THR A 282 -13.43 21.78 -10.89
CA THR A 282 -13.89 21.22 -9.60
C THR A 282 -13.26 19.84 -9.40
N VAL A 283 -12.40 19.73 -8.39
CA VAL A 283 -11.71 18.49 -8.02
C VAL A 283 -12.38 17.88 -6.80
N ILE A 284 -12.80 16.62 -6.92
CA ILE A 284 -13.53 15.89 -5.89
C ILE A 284 -12.63 14.74 -5.39
N PHE A 285 -12.35 14.71 -4.09
CA PHE A 285 -11.70 13.58 -3.44
C PHE A 285 -12.78 12.62 -2.93
N SER A 286 -12.95 11.51 -3.60
CA SER A 286 -13.93 10.48 -3.22
C SER A 286 -13.26 9.33 -2.46
N SER A 287 -12.51 9.70 -1.44
CA SER A 287 -11.87 8.81 -0.47
C SER A 287 -11.57 9.55 0.82
N THR A 288 -11.43 8.83 1.93
CA THR A 288 -10.86 9.36 3.17
C THR A 288 -9.36 9.03 3.19
N PRO A 289 -8.49 9.92 3.69
CA PRO A 289 -7.07 9.59 3.85
C PRO A 289 -6.87 8.35 4.71
N ILE A 290 -6.07 7.44 4.22
CA ILE A 290 -5.57 6.32 5.03
C ILE A 290 -4.63 6.91 6.09
N PRO A 291 -4.66 6.42 7.36
CA PRO A 291 -3.77 6.91 8.39
C PRO A 291 -2.30 6.98 7.94
N GLY A 292 -1.70 8.17 8.08
CA GLY A 292 -0.34 8.48 7.61
C GLY A 292 -0.27 9.23 6.27
N ASN A 293 -1.35 9.30 5.49
CA ASN A 293 -1.40 10.00 4.21
C ASN A 293 -1.95 11.44 4.31
N GLU A 294 -2.39 11.89 5.49
CA GLU A 294 -3.07 13.17 5.69
C GLU A 294 -2.24 14.36 5.17
N LYS A 295 -0.94 14.36 5.47
CA LYS A 295 -0.03 15.43 5.00
C LYS A 295 0.10 15.45 3.47
N SER A 296 0.18 14.29 2.85
CA SER A 296 0.28 14.17 1.39
C SER A 296 -0.98 14.64 0.70
N VAL A 297 -2.15 14.24 1.21
CA VAL A 297 -3.46 14.69 0.71
C VAL A 297 -3.63 16.20 0.90
N ALA A 298 -3.32 16.73 2.08
CA ALA A 298 -3.41 18.18 2.36
C ALA A 298 -2.51 19.00 1.42
N ARG A 299 -1.31 18.51 1.10
CA ARG A 299 -0.42 19.13 0.12
C ARG A 299 -1.08 19.21 -1.26
N VAL A 300 -1.62 18.11 -1.76
CA VAL A 300 -2.27 18.09 -3.08
C VAL A 300 -3.47 19.03 -3.12
N ILE A 301 -4.29 19.06 -2.06
CA ILE A 301 -5.43 19.99 -1.93
C ILE A 301 -4.95 21.45 -2.05
N ASN A 302 -3.87 21.81 -1.34
CA ASN A 302 -3.31 23.17 -1.41
C ASN A 302 -2.76 23.51 -2.80
N GLU A 303 -2.04 22.59 -3.44
CA GLU A 303 -1.51 22.77 -4.79
C GLU A 303 -2.65 22.97 -5.82
N LEU A 304 -3.77 22.25 -5.69
CA LEU A 304 -4.96 22.43 -6.52
C LEU A 304 -5.63 23.80 -6.27
N GLY A 305 -5.77 24.20 -5.00
CA GLY A 305 -6.31 25.50 -4.62
C GLY A 305 -5.50 26.68 -5.16
N MET A 306 -4.15 26.58 -5.12
CA MET A 306 -3.26 27.60 -5.71
C MET A 306 -3.43 27.76 -7.22
N LYS A 307 -3.96 26.74 -7.91
CA LYS A 307 -4.28 26.80 -9.34
C LYS A 307 -5.68 27.34 -9.64
N GLY A 308 -6.43 27.74 -8.63
CA GLY A 308 -7.81 28.25 -8.77
C GLY A 308 -8.85 27.15 -8.96
N ALA A 309 -8.53 25.89 -8.65
CA ALA A 309 -9.50 24.81 -8.64
C ALA A 309 -10.34 24.85 -7.35
N LYS A 310 -11.64 24.57 -7.46
CA LYS A 310 -12.52 24.30 -6.33
C LYS A 310 -12.30 22.85 -5.87
N VAL A 311 -11.99 22.63 -4.59
CA VAL A 311 -11.78 21.30 -4.05
C VAL A 311 -12.95 20.89 -3.16
N ILE A 312 -13.53 19.72 -3.41
CA ILE A 312 -14.60 19.09 -2.60
C ILE A 312 -14.01 17.83 -1.96
N PHE A 313 -14.05 17.79 -0.63
CA PHE A 313 -13.40 16.75 0.17
C PHE A 313 -14.34 16.09 1.21
N GLN A 314 -15.62 16.47 1.25
CA GLN A 314 -16.58 16.00 2.27
C GLN A 314 -17.72 15.21 1.61
N ASP A 315 -18.26 14.22 2.35
CA ASP A 315 -19.46 13.45 2.01
C ASP A 315 -19.41 12.64 0.70
N THR A 316 -18.23 12.43 0.16
CA THR A 316 -17.98 11.73 -1.11
C THR A 316 -17.40 10.32 -0.92
N HIS A 317 -17.37 9.84 0.33
CA HIS A 317 -16.79 8.53 0.68
C HIS A 317 -17.64 7.81 1.73
N VAL A 318 -17.77 6.50 1.54
CA VAL A 318 -18.31 5.56 2.51
C VAL A 318 -17.29 4.45 2.72
N SER A 319 -17.08 4.05 3.97
CA SER A 319 -16.16 2.96 4.32
C SER A 319 -16.62 1.62 3.75
N GLY A 320 -15.68 0.73 3.47
CA GLY A 320 -15.94 -0.66 3.14
C GLY A 320 -16.05 -1.58 4.34
N HIS A 321 -15.71 -1.10 5.56
CA HIS A 321 -15.63 -1.91 6.76
C HIS A 321 -16.81 -1.72 7.69
N ALA A 322 -17.19 -2.81 8.37
CA ALA A 322 -18.28 -2.89 9.33
C ALA A 322 -18.02 -2.02 10.57
N CYS A 323 -19.03 -1.24 10.95
CA CYS A 323 -19.08 -0.54 12.23
C CYS A 323 -19.54 -1.47 13.37
N GLU A 324 -19.58 -0.96 14.59
CA GLU A 324 -19.85 -1.71 15.82
C GLU A 324 -21.09 -2.61 15.73
N GLU A 325 -22.24 -2.08 15.28
CA GLU A 325 -23.49 -2.85 15.22
C GLU A 325 -23.50 -3.94 14.15
N GLU A 326 -22.77 -3.74 13.06
CA GLU A 326 -22.61 -4.76 12.01
C GLU A 326 -21.74 -5.93 12.51
N ILE A 327 -20.69 -5.62 13.26
CA ILE A 327 -19.84 -6.63 13.93
C ILE A 327 -20.68 -7.43 14.92
N LYS A 328 -21.44 -6.76 15.80
CA LYS A 328 -22.37 -7.42 16.74
C LYS A 328 -23.38 -8.34 16.02
N LEU A 329 -23.89 -7.91 14.87
CA LEU A 329 -24.79 -8.71 14.06
C LEU A 329 -24.14 -10.03 13.60
N ILE A 330 -22.91 -9.98 13.10
CA ILE A 330 -22.17 -11.17 12.68
C ILE A 330 -21.89 -12.10 13.87
N TYR A 331 -21.42 -11.57 15.00
CA TYR A 331 -21.24 -12.36 16.22
C TYR A 331 -22.54 -13.06 16.66
N SER A 332 -23.66 -12.34 16.61
CA SER A 332 -24.99 -12.87 16.99
C SER A 332 -25.48 -13.96 16.05
N LEU A 333 -25.17 -13.89 14.75
CA LEU A 333 -25.54 -14.90 13.76
C LEU A 333 -24.64 -16.13 13.85
N VAL A 334 -23.34 -15.92 13.97
CA VAL A 334 -22.33 -16.98 13.93
C VAL A 334 -22.21 -17.72 15.26
N LYS A 335 -22.35 -17.01 16.39
CA LYS A 335 -22.23 -17.56 17.77
C LYS A 335 -20.99 -18.43 17.96
N PRO A 336 -19.79 -17.89 17.73
CA PRO A 336 -18.58 -18.68 17.79
C PRO A 336 -18.26 -19.08 19.23
N LYS A 337 -17.57 -20.21 19.41
CA LYS A 337 -16.96 -20.57 20.68
C LYS A 337 -15.78 -19.67 21.01
N TYR A 338 -14.90 -19.44 20.02
CA TYR A 338 -13.72 -18.58 20.14
C TYR A 338 -13.82 -17.35 19.23
N ALA A 339 -13.39 -16.20 19.73
CA ALA A 339 -13.30 -14.97 18.95
C ALA A 339 -11.85 -14.61 18.66
N VAL A 340 -11.55 -14.30 17.40
CA VAL A 340 -10.22 -13.86 16.94
C VAL A 340 -10.38 -12.57 16.16
N PRO A 341 -10.27 -11.40 16.80
CA PRO A 341 -10.23 -10.13 16.10
C PRO A 341 -9.08 -10.09 15.09
N VAL A 342 -9.35 -9.71 13.84
CA VAL A 342 -8.36 -9.58 12.78
C VAL A 342 -8.48 -8.25 12.07
N HIS A 343 -7.50 -7.88 11.28
CA HIS A 343 -7.48 -6.68 10.45
C HIS A 343 -7.69 -5.37 11.24
N GLY A 344 -6.72 -4.48 11.18
CA GLY A 344 -6.72 -3.22 11.92
C GLY A 344 -5.52 -3.06 12.84
N GLU A 345 -5.46 -1.94 13.54
CA GLU A 345 -4.44 -1.67 14.53
C GLU A 345 -4.76 -2.38 15.85
N TYR A 346 -3.76 -2.54 16.72
CA TYR A 346 -3.93 -3.19 18.02
C TYR A 346 -5.11 -2.61 18.85
N ARG A 347 -5.32 -1.29 18.81
CA ARG A 347 -6.46 -0.63 19.48
C ARG A 347 -7.82 -1.11 18.96
N HIS A 348 -7.92 -1.42 17.66
CA HIS A 348 -9.13 -1.96 17.06
C HIS A 348 -9.37 -3.41 17.50
N LEU A 349 -8.30 -4.23 17.53
CA LEU A 349 -8.40 -5.61 18.01
C LEU A 349 -8.85 -5.66 19.48
N MET A 350 -8.30 -4.77 20.32
CA MET A 350 -8.69 -4.67 21.73
C MET A 350 -10.13 -4.20 21.90
N ALA A 351 -10.58 -3.21 21.15
CA ALA A 351 -11.98 -2.77 21.20
C ALA A 351 -12.95 -3.86 20.73
N GLN A 352 -12.58 -4.67 19.73
CA GLN A 352 -13.40 -5.81 19.33
C GLN A 352 -13.40 -6.92 20.39
N LYS A 353 -12.30 -7.10 21.13
CA LYS A 353 -12.28 -7.98 22.30
C LYS A 353 -13.32 -7.54 23.34
N GLU A 354 -13.31 -6.25 23.72
CA GLU A 354 -14.29 -5.69 24.66
C GLU A 354 -15.75 -5.85 24.15
N LEU A 355 -15.96 -5.65 22.85
CA LEU A 355 -17.26 -5.87 22.22
C LEU A 355 -17.70 -7.33 22.33
N ALA A 356 -16.81 -8.29 22.07
CA ALA A 356 -17.11 -9.73 22.14
C ALA A 356 -17.38 -10.18 23.58
N GLU A 357 -16.64 -9.65 24.57
CA GLU A 357 -16.92 -9.85 26.00
C GLU A 357 -18.33 -9.32 26.35
N GLY A 358 -18.68 -8.13 25.86
CA GLY A 358 -20.00 -7.52 26.03
C GLY A 358 -21.16 -8.35 25.43
N LEU A 359 -20.86 -9.18 24.44
CA LEU A 359 -21.80 -10.14 23.85
C LEU A 359 -21.88 -11.49 24.57
N GLY A 360 -21.07 -11.67 25.64
CA GLY A 360 -21.11 -12.83 26.53
C GLY A 360 -20.09 -13.94 26.16
N ILE A 361 -19.10 -13.66 25.31
CA ILE A 361 -17.99 -14.57 25.08
C ILE A 361 -17.02 -14.42 26.27
N ASP A 362 -16.56 -15.55 26.85
CA ASP A 362 -15.59 -15.50 27.94
C ASP A 362 -14.31 -14.84 27.48
N LYS A 363 -13.73 -13.98 28.32
CA LYS A 363 -12.48 -13.26 28.04
C LYS A 363 -11.31 -14.18 27.67
N ASP A 364 -11.31 -15.40 28.21
CA ASP A 364 -10.27 -16.41 27.97
C ASP A 364 -10.49 -17.17 26.64
N ASP A 365 -11.67 -17.01 26.02
CA ASP A 365 -12.02 -17.52 24.69
C ASP A 365 -11.86 -16.45 23.59
N ILE A 366 -11.26 -15.29 23.89
CA ILE A 366 -11.01 -14.21 22.93
C ILE A 366 -9.50 -13.99 22.76
N PHE A 367 -8.99 -14.21 21.56
CA PHE A 367 -7.57 -14.22 21.25
C PHE A 367 -7.18 -13.01 20.40
N VAL A 368 -6.53 -12.03 21.02
CA VAL A 368 -5.87 -10.92 20.30
C VAL A 368 -4.44 -11.33 20.00
N LEU A 369 -4.19 -11.75 18.76
CA LEU A 369 -2.92 -12.31 18.33
C LEU A 369 -1.97 -11.24 17.77
N HIS A 370 -0.67 -11.45 18.00
CA HIS A 370 0.39 -10.76 17.28
C HIS A 370 0.79 -11.55 16.03
N SER A 371 1.41 -10.87 15.07
CA SER A 371 1.97 -11.56 13.90
C SER A 371 2.97 -12.63 14.34
N GLY A 372 2.75 -13.86 13.85
CA GLY A 372 3.57 -15.01 14.17
C GLY A 372 3.04 -15.89 15.29
N ASP A 373 2.12 -15.43 16.12
CA ASP A 373 1.53 -16.28 17.15
C ASP A 373 0.77 -17.46 16.52
N VAL A 374 0.99 -18.66 17.05
CA VAL A 374 0.35 -19.90 16.63
C VAL A 374 -0.74 -20.27 17.63
N LEU A 375 -2.00 -20.07 17.24
CA LEU A 375 -3.17 -20.42 18.03
C LEU A 375 -3.61 -21.86 17.66
N GLU A 376 -3.53 -22.78 18.62
CA GLU A 376 -4.10 -24.12 18.50
C GLU A 376 -5.51 -24.13 19.10
N MET A 377 -6.48 -24.68 18.36
CA MET A 377 -7.89 -24.71 18.78
C MET A 377 -8.49 -26.09 18.60
N SER A 378 -9.28 -26.51 19.59
CA SER A 378 -10.14 -27.68 19.55
C SER A 378 -11.52 -27.39 20.14
N GLN A 379 -12.39 -28.40 20.19
CA GLN A 379 -13.68 -28.27 20.87
C GLN A 379 -13.53 -28.11 22.39
N GLU A 380 -12.41 -28.55 22.97
CA GLU A 380 -12.14 -28.55 24.42
C GLU A 380 -11.41 -27.30 24.86
N LYS A 381 -10.38 -26.90 24.11
CA LYS A 381 -9.50 -25.77 24.47
C LYS A 381 -8.95 -25.02 23.29
N ALA A 382 -8.52 -23.79 23.55
CA ALA A 382 -7.70 -22.99 22.65
C ALA A 382 -6.56 -22.32 23.42
N GLU A 383 -5.35 -22.31 22.87
CA GLU A 383 -4.18 -21.69 23.49
C GLU A 383 -3.16 -21.26 22.44
N VAL A 384 -2.39 -20.21 22.72
CA VAL A 384 -1.23 -19.82 21.92
C VAL A 384 -0.06 -20.73 22.32
N VAL A 385 0.35 -21.61 21.42
CA VAL A 385 1.31 -22.70 21.71
C VAL A 385 2.71 -22.44 21.20
N ASP A 386 2.87 -21.58 20.19
CA ASP A 386 4.16 -21.37 19.53
C ASP A 386 4.20 -19.99 18.85
N LYS A 387 5.35 -19.68 18.24
CA LYS A 387 5.55 -18.48 17.45
C LYS A 387 6.40 -18.79 16.22
N VAL A 388 5.92 -18.40 15.04
CA VAL A 388 6.65 -18.53 13.78
C VAL A 388 7.35 -17.23 13.42
N GLN A 389 8.38 -17.33 12.58
CA GLN A 389 9.08 -16.16 12.08
C GLN A 389 8.13 -15.30 11.25
N THR A 390 8.17 -14.00 11.52
CA THR A 390 7.44 -12.96 10.79
C THR A 390 8.30 -11.73 10.63
N GLY A 391 7.92 -10.83 9.74
CA GLY A 391 8.63 -9.58 9.56
C GLY A 391 8.23 -8.86 8.29
N ALA A 392 8.87 -7.73 8.10
CA ALA A 392 8.76 -6.92 6.89
C ALA A 392 9.93 -7.25 5.95
N VAL A 393 9.63 -7.73 4.76
CA VAL A 393 10.61 -7.91 3.68
C VAL A 393 10.52 -6.71 2.76
N LEU A 394 11.64 -6.02 2.60
CA LEU A 394 11.72 -4.79 1.80
C LEU A 394 11.96 -5.15 0.34
N VAL A 395 11.25 -4.46 -0.56
CA VAL A 395 11.40 -4.58 -2.02
C VAL A 395 11.92 -3.26 -2.56
N ASP A 396 13.00 -3.33 -3.32
CA ASP A 396 13.66 -2.21 -3.98
C ASP A 396 13.99 -2.59 -5.42
N GLY A 397 13.22 -2.10 -6.38
CA GLY A 397 13.33 -2.50 -7.79
C GLY A 397 13.13 -4.02 -7.97
N LEU A 398 14.16 -4.70 -8.41
CA LEU A 398 14.14 -6.17 -8.59
C LEU A 398 14.62 -6.93 -7.34
N GLY A 399 15.21 -6.22 -6.36
CA GLY A 399 15.72 -6.80 -5.12
C GLY A 399 14.60 -7.07 -4.12
N VAL A 400 14.58 -8.26 -3.54
CA VAL A 400 13.60 -8.68 -2.53
C VAL A 400 14.35 -9.16 -1.30
N GLY A 401 14.27 -8.39 -0.19
CA GLY A 401 14.90 -8.75 1.08
C GLY A 401 16.41 -8.54 1.16
N ASP A 402 17.03 -7.96 0.14
CA ASP A 402 18.46 -7.66 0.07
C ASP A 402 18.84 -6.29 0.69
N VAL A 403 17.84 -5.46 0.98
CA VAL A 403 18.00 -4.16 1.64
C VAL A 403 17.81 -4.31 3.14
N GLY A 404 18.91 -4.31 3.90
CA GLY A 404 18.88 -4.37 5.36
C GLY A 404 18.98 -2.99 6.03
N ASN A 405 18.96 -3.00 7.38
CA ASN A 405 19.05 -1.79 8.20
C ASN A 405 20.30 -0.94 7.94
N ILE A 406 21.41 -1.57 7.53
CA ILE A 406 22.68 -0.86 7.21
C ILE A 406 22.46 0.01 5.99
N VAL A 407 21.93 -0.55 4.90
CA VAL A 407 21.66 0.18 3.65
C VAL A 407 20.65 1.31 3.87
N LEU A 408 19.60 1.09 4.64
CA LEU A 408 18.61 2.13 4.98
C LEU A 408 19.22 3.27 5.76
N ARG A 409 20.08 2.98 6.75
CA ARG A 409 20.81 3.98 7.53
C ARG A 409 21.76 4.79 6.66
N ASP A 410 22.46 4.13 5.74
CA ASP A 410 23.37 4.80 4.82
C ASP A 410 22.60 5.72 3.85
N ARG A 411 21.47 5.27 3.30
CA ARG A 411 20.56 6.11 2.48
C ARG A 411 20.03 7.31 3.25
N GLN A 412 19.64 7.11 4.51
CA GLN A 412 19.17 8.19 5.36
C GLN A 412 20.28 9.21 5.60
N ASN A 413 21.49 8.76 5.95
CA ASN A 413 22.62 9.65 6.17
C ASN A 413 23.00 10.42 4.89
N LEU A 414 23.02 9.75 3.74
CA LEU A 414 23.24 10.41 2.44
C LEU A 414 22.17 11.47 2.14
N ALA A 415 20.91 11.19 2.45
CA ALA A 415 19.79 12.12 2.20
C ALA A 415 19.84 13.35 3.14
N GLU A 416 20.22 13.18 4.39
CA GLU A 416 20.26 14.25 5.40
C GLU A 416 21.51 15.09 5.32
N ASN A 417 22.67 14.47 5.07
CA ASN A 417 23.98 15.09 5.22
C ASN A 417 24.79 15.21 3.92
N GLY A 418 24.39 14.46 2.87
CA GLY A 418 25.14 14.42 1.61
C GLY A 418 26.41 13.58 1.67
N ILE A 419 27.24 13.69 0.62
CA ILE A 419 28.50 12.96 0.46
C ILE A 419 29.65 13.89 0.09
N ILE A 420 30.80 13.60 0.63
CA ILE A 420 32.12 14.19 0.25
C ILE A 420 33.01 13.06 -0.20
N VAL A 421 33.57 13.19 -1.41
CA VAL A 421 34.59 12.29 -1.96
C VAL A 421 35.90 13.02 -1.90
N VAL A 422 36.93 12.39 -1.31
CA VAL A 422 38.29 12.88 -1.24
C VAL A 422 39.16 12.00 -2.11
N VAL A 423 39.82 12.56 -3.11
CA VAL A 423 40.66 11.82 -4.05
C VAL A 423 42.12 12.30 -3.88
N LEU A 424 43.03 11.37 -3.71
CA LEU A 424 44.45 11.65 -3.66
C LEU A 424 45.26 10.56 -4.37
N THR A 425 46.47 10.93 -4.84
CA THR A 425 47.38 10.03 -5.55
C THR A 425 48.69 9.91 -4.77
N LEU A 426 49.08 8.69 -4.47
CA LEU A 426 50.35 8.35 -3.82
C LEU A 426 51.25 7.61 -4.80
N GLU A 427 52.56 7.85 -4.68
CA GLU A 427 53.55 7.03 -5.34
C GLU A 427 53.74 5.70 -4.60
N LYS A 428 53.79 4.60 -5.35
CA LYS A 428 53.79 3.24 -4.81
C LYS A 428 55.01 2.89 -3.94
N TYR A 429 56.18 3.35 -4.31
CA TYR A 429 57.43 2.97 -3.66
C TYR A 429 57.89 3.96 -2.59
N SER A 430 57.74 5.26 -2.83
CA SER A 430 58.15 6.30 -1.88
C SER A 430 57.05 6.73 -0.93
N ASN A 431 55.83 6.32 -1.20
CA ASN A 431 54.60 6.80 -0.50
C ASN A 431 54.49 8.34 -0.48
N GLN A 432 55.01 9.02 -1.49
CA GLN A 432 54.88 10.48 -1.60
C GLN A 432 53.52 10.86 -2.15
N LEU A 433 52.94 11.97 -1.64
CA LEU A 433 51.74 12.55 -2.18
C LEU A 433 52.05 13.25 -3.50
N LEU A 434 51.58 12.66 -4.64
CA LEU A 434 51.81 13.19 -5.98
C LEU A 434 50.77 14.20 -6.42
N ALA A 435 49.50 13.99 -6.03
CA ALA A 435 48.42 14.87 -6.40
C ALA A 435 47.27 14.80 -5.39
N GLY A 436 46.51 15.88 -5.28
CA GLY A 436 45.38 16.06 -4.36
C GLY A 436 45.81 16.57 -2.99
N PRO A 437 44.94 16.52 -1.96
CA PRO A 437 43.59 15.95 -1.98
C PRO A 437 42.62 16.82 -2.78
N ASP A 438 41.95 16.22 -3.75
CA ASP A 438 40.79 16.83 -4.41
C ASP A 438 39.50 16.46 -3.70
N ILE A 439 38.60 17.46 -3.52
CA ILE A 439 37.35 17.28 -2.79
C ILE A 439 36.17 17.54 -3.70
N VAL A 440 35.30 16.55 -3.82
CA VAL A 440 34.03 16.66 -4.55
C VAL A 440 32.89 16.43 -3.58
N SER A 441 31.91 17.33 -3.53
CA SER A 441 30.73 17.16 -2.67
C SER A 441 29.44 17.13 -3.48
N ARG A 442 28.44 16.37 -2.95
CA ARG A 442 27.07 16.33 -3.47
C ARG A 442 26.08 16.28 -2.30
N GLY A 443 25.05 17.13 -2.36
CA GLY A 443 24.01 17.19 -1.34
C GLY A 443 24.43 17.69 0.03
N PHE A 444 25.69 18.14 0.19
CA PHE A 444 26.23 18.65 1.46
C PHE A 444 26.19 20.18 1.53
N VAL A 445 26.88 20.88 0.63
CA VAL A 445 26.92 22.35 0.54
C VAL A 445 26.84 22.81 -0.91
N TYR A 446 26.40 24.05 -1.11
CA TYR A 446 26.46 24.67 -2.42
C TYR A 446 27.90 25.14 -2.68
N VAL A 447 28.61 24.43 -3.55
CA VAL A 447 30.07 24.56 -3.75
C VAL A 447 30.48 26.01 -4.09
N ARG A 448 29.71 26.74 -4.92
CA ARG A 448 30.01 28.11 -5.32
C ARG A 448 30.08 29.12 -4.18
N GLU A 449 29.33 28.86 -3.10
CA GLU A 449 29.25 29.72 -1.91
C GLU A 449 30.14 29.22 -0.77
N SER A 450 30.83 28.10 -0.96
CA SER A 450 31.58 27.39 0.08
C SER A 450 33.03 27.09 -0.34
N GLU A 451 33.58 27.84 -1.30
CA GLU A 451 34.96 27.65 -1.78
C GLU A 451 35.99 27.71 -0.63
N GLY A 452 35.87 28.70 0.25
CA GLY A 452 36.75 28.83 1.41
C GLY A 452 36.69 27.65 2.37
N LEU A 453 35.52 27.07 2.60
CA LEU A 453 35.35 25.86 3.42
C LEU A 453 36.02 24.65 2.76
N MET A 454 35.92 24.52 1.44
CA MET A 454 36.54 23.42 0.70
C MET A 454 38.07 23.56 0.65
N GLU A 455 38.61 24.77 0.57
CA GLU A 455 40.03 25.03 0.65
C GLU A 455 40.60 24.72 2.05
N GLU A 456 39.94 25.16 3.12
CA GLU A 456 40.31 24.81 4.49
C GLU A 456 40.24 23.28 4.71
N ALA A 457 39.19 22.60 4.21
CA ALA A 457 39.07 21.16 4.30
C ALA A 457 40.21 20.44 3.57
N ARG A 458 40.58 20.94 2.37
CA ARG A 458 41.69 20.39 1.59
C ARG A 458 43.03 20.50 2.36
N ALA A 459 43.34 21.68 2.92
CA ALA A 459 44.53 21.88 3.71
C ALA A 459 44.60 20.99 4.96
N VAL A 460 43.47 20.81 5.66
CA VAL A 460 43.38 19.94 6.84
C VAL A 460 43.63 18.47 6.48
N ILE A 461 43.09 18.00 5.35
CA ILE A 461 43.29 16.62 4.89
C ILE A 461 44.71 16.42 4.41
N GLU A 462 45.30 17.37 3.65
CA GLU A 462 46.64 17.32 3.17
C GLU A 462 47.63 17.18 4.33
N GLN A 463 47.52 18.01 5.36
CA GLN A 463 48.35 17.92 6.56
C GLN A 463 48.19 16.55 7.27
N ALA A 464 46.95 16.05 7.41
CA ALA A 464 46.74 14.76 8.06
C ALA A 464 47.31 13.58 7.27
N VAL A 465 47.33 13.66 5.95
CA VAL A 465 47.96 12.66 5.09
C VAL A 465 49.48 12.73 5.21
N LEU A 466 50.09 13.93 5.13
CA LEU A 466 51.53 14.13 5.31
C LEU A 466 51.99 13.62 6.68
N ASP A 467 51.26 13.91 7.76
CA ASP A 467 51.55 13.40 9.11
C ASP A 467 51.54 11.87 9.18
N CYS A 468 50.67 11.20 8.41
CA CYS A 468 50.66 9.75 8.29
C CYS A 468 51.93 9.22 7.57
N LEU A 469 52.29 9.85 6.46
CA LEU A 469 53.43 9.45 5.65
C LEU A 469 54.75 9.65 6.42
N ASP A 470 54.89 10.75 7.12
CA ASP A 470 56.08 11.06 7.98
C ASP A 470 56.25 10.03 9.12
N ARG A 471 55.14 9.43 9.59
CA ARG A 471 55.15 8.33 10.58
C ARG A 471 55.32 6.94 9.93
N ASN A 472 55.63 6.85 8.65
CA ASN A 472 55.69 5.61 7.88
C ASN A 472 54.44 4.75 7.95
N VAL A 473 53.23 5.36 7.99
CA VAL A 473 51.97 4.65 7.90
C VAL A 473 51.69 4.36 6.43
N THR A 474 51.91 3.12 6.00
CA THR A 474 51.73 2.65 4.62
C THR A 474 50.40 1.90 4.43
N ASP A 475 49.67 1.63 5.50
CA ASP A 475 48.37 0.96 5.47
C ASP A 475 47.27 1.94 4.98
N TRP A 476 46.75 1.66 3.80
CA TRP A 476 45.69 2.47 3.19
C TRP A 476 44.41 2.53 4.02
N GLY A 477 44.09 1.48 4.75
CA GLY A 477 42.95 1.47 5.66
C GLY A 477 43.12 2.53 6.75
N LYS A 478 44.32 2.65 7.31
CA LYS A 478 44.64 3.66 8.32
C LYS A 478 44.64 5.07 7.74
N ILE A 479 45.22 5.28 6.56
CA ILE A 479 45.23 6.60 5.89
C ILE A 479 43.78 7.03 5.60
N LYS A 480 42.95 6.14 5.01
CA LYS A 480 41.54 6.41 4.76
C LYS A 480 40.76 6.71 6.04
N GLY A 481 41.04 5.98 7.12
CA GLY A 481 40.46 6.24 8.45
C GLY A 481 40.83 7.63 8.97
N THR A 482 42.10 8.00 8.92
CA THR A 482 42.58 9.33 9.32
C THR A 482 41.95 10.46 8.52
N ILE A 483 41.85 10.33 7.19
CA ILE A 483 41.16 11.31 6.34
C ILE A 483 39.71 11.48 6.78
N LYS A 484 39.00 10.36 6.97
CA LYS A 484 37.58 10.35 7.38
C LYS A 484 37.38 11.04 8.74
N ASP A 485 38.18 10.65 9.74
CA ASP A 485 38.03 11.16 11.10
C ASP A 485 38.38 12.65 11.17
N THR A 486 39.51 13.05 10.56
CA THR A 486 39.97 14.44 10.54
C THR A 486 38.99 15.36 9.83
N LEU A 487 38.46 14.95 8.66
CA LEU A 487 37.50 15.74 7.92
C LEU A 487 36.14 15.80 8.63
N SER A 488 35.72 14.70 9.22
CA SER A 488 34.45 14.65 10.02
C SER A 488 34.55 15.62 11.21
N ASP A 489 35.62 15.59 11.97
CA ASP A 489 35.85 16.49 13.10
C ASP A 489 35.91 17.96 12.68
N PHE A 490 36.58 18.25 11.58
CA PHE A 490 36.65 19.61 11.01
C PHE A 490 35.24 20.12 10.65
N LEU A 491 34.51 19.35 9.87
CA LEU A 491 33.15 19.74 9.40
C LEU A 491 32.18 19.85 10.57
N TRP A 492 32.26 18.96 11.54
CA TRP A 492 31.44 19.05 12.73
C TRP A 492 31.69 20.31 13.56
N LYS A 493 32.97 20.68 13.72
CA LYS A 493 33.34 21.92 14.42
C LYS A 493 32.82 23.15 13.70
N LYS A 494 32.95 23.18 12.38
CA LYS A 494 32.60 24.37 11.54
C LYS A 494 31.08 24.47 11.30
N MET A 495 30.38 23.37 11.02
CA MET A 495 29.02 23.39 10.48
C MET A 495 28.01 22.54 11.24
N LYS A 496 28.45 21.71 12.20
CA LYS A 496 27.58 20.75 12.89
C LYS A 496 26.87 19.77 11.95
N ARG A 497 27.52 19.44 10.82
CA ARG A 497 27.06 18.46 9.84
C ARG A 497 28.07 17.34 9.71
N ASN A 498 27.59 16.13 9.39
CA ASN A 498 28.41 14.94 9.30
C ASN A 498 28.11 14.16 8.00
N PRO A 499 28.60 14.66 6.84
CA PRO A 499 28.37 14.00 5.56
C PRO A 499 29.06 12.64 5.50
N VAL A 500 28.62 11.80 4.58
CA VAL A 500 29.32 10.55 4.25
C VAL A 500 30.64 10.92 3.58
N ILE A 501 31.78 10.52 4.18
CA ILE A 501 33.12 10.79 3.64
C ILE A 501 33.68 9.53 3.01
N LEU A 502 34.02 9.62 1.70
CA LEU A 502 34.57 8.53 0.89
C LEU A 502 35.98 8.86 0.40
N PRO A 503 37.01 8.42 1.12
CA PRO A 503 38.41 8.58 0.67
C PRO A 503 38.74 7.57 -0.44
N ILE A 504 39.28 8.08 -1.56
CA ILE A 504 39.78 7.31 -2.69
C ILE A 504 41.30 7.59 -2.80
N ILE A 505 42.09 6.54 -2.68
CA ILE A 505 43.56 6.62 -2.86
C ILE A 505 43.86 5.90 -4.17
N MET A 506 44.55 6.59 -5.06
CA MET A 506 45.08 6.04 -6.29
C MET A 506 46.61 5.84 -6.15
N GLU A 507 47.11 4.79 -6.72
CA GLU A 507 48.51 4.46 -6.76
C GLU A 507 49.03 4.61 -8.20
N VAL A 508 50.19 5.21 -8.35
CA VAL A 508 50.87 5.34 -9.66
C VAL A 508 52.24 4.69 -9.56
N ASP A 509 52.56 3.83 -10.52
CA ASP A 509 53.89 3.31 -10.77
C ASP A 509 54.62 4.32 -11.71
N ASP A 510 55.81 4.77 -11.37
CA ASP A 510 56.68 5.50 -12.30
C ASP A 510 57.17 4.60 -13.41
#